data_30fec4c64078704218c448b10311e465
#
_entry.id   30fec4c64078704218c448b10311e465
#
_cell.length_a   1.000
_cell.length_b   1.000
_cell.length_c   1.000
_cell.angle_alpha   90.00
_cell.angle_beta   90.00
_cell.angle_gamma   90.00
#
_symmetry.space_group_name_H-M   'P 1'
#
loop_
_entity.id
_entity.type
_entity.pdbx_description
1 polymer ?
#
loop_
_entity_poly.entity_id
_entity_poly.type
_entity_poly.pdbx_seq_one_letter_code
_entity_poly.pdbx_strand_id
1 'polypeptide(L)'
;MKERLWKNVWVVLYVVLMGVLAIATFLEHAYGTTFVQTHIYHACWFCGLWGALAFGLVRACGKCRLWKRLPVLWWHGSLLVILGGAMLTYLTGEKGYVHLVQGQEVKSFIRTSDQQTRVLPFSLSLDSFRVVYYPGTEAPSDYKSYVGCKVNGQWKEEVISMNHILSVEGYRFYQSSYDPDLSGSWLSVNYDPWGIAVTYA
;
A
#
# COMPACT_ATOMS: atom_id res chain seq x y z
N MET A 1 -23.88 -23.30 -27.95
CA MET A 1 -24.56 -22.15 -27.32
C MET A 1 -23.99 -21.83 -25.95
N LYS A 2 -23.86 -22.74 -25.00
CA LYS A 2 -23.32 -22.52 -23.65
C LYS A 2 -21.88 -21.96 -23.60
N GLU A 3 -20.98 -22.38 -24.48
CA GLU A 3 -19.60 -21.89 -24.50
C GLU A 3 -19.47 -20.44 -24.97
N ARG A 4 -20.28 -20.03 -25.93
CA ARG A 4 -20.29 -18.65 -26.44
C ARG A 4 -20.85 -17.69 -25.38
N LEU A 5 -21.89 -18.12 -24.68
CA LEU A 5 -22.49 -17.37 -23.57
C LEU A 5 -21.47 -17.17 -22.45
N TRP A 6 -20.71 -18.22 -22.10
CA TRP A 6 -19.69 -18.19 -21.07
C TRP A 6 -18.54 -17.22 -21.40
N LYS A 7 -18.05 -17.22 -22.64
CA LYS A 7 -17.04 -16.25 -23.09
C LYS A 7 -17.54 -14.81 -22.98
N ASN A 8 -18.79 -14.57 -23.36
CA ASN A 8 -19.38 -13.22 -23.31
C ASN A 8 -19.49 -12.70 -21.87
N VAL A 9 -19.79 -13.55 -20.90
CA VAL A 9 -19.85 -13.15 -19.46
C VAL A 9 -18.51 -12.61 -18.99
N TRP A 10 -17.40 -13.27 -19.32
CA TRP A 10 -16.06 -12.81 -18.90
C TRP A 10 -15.66 -11.50 -19.58
N VAL A 11 -15.99 -11.34 -20.84
CA VAL A 11 -15.75 -10.07 -21.56
C VAL A 11 -16.56 -8.94 -20.92
N VAL A 12 -17.82 -9.18 -20.59
CA VAL A 12 -18.68 -8.19 -19.91
C VAL A 12 -18.11 -7.83 -18.53
N LEU A 13 -17.71 -8.82 -17.72
CA LEU A 13 -17.11 -8.55 -16.41
C LEU A 13 -15.82 -7.72 -16.52
N TYR A 14 -15.00 -8.02 -17.52
CA TYR A 14 -13.79 -7.25 -17.78
C TYR A 14 -14.09 -5.81 -18.18
N VAL A 15 -15.06 -5.60 -19.09
CA VAL A 15 -15.49 -4.26 -19.51
C VAL A 15 -16.07 -3.48 -18.33
N VAL A 16 -16.87 -4.14 -17.48
CA VAL A 16 -17.40 -3.53 -16.26
C VAL A 16 -16.27 -3.11 -15.33
N LEU A 17 -15.26 -3.97 -15.10
CA LEU A 17 -14.10 -3.62 -14.29
C LEU A 17 -13.38 -2.38 -14.83
N MET A 18 -13.11 -2.35 -16.14
CA MET A 18 -12.45 -1.20 -16.78
C MET A 18 -13.27 0.08 -16.64
N GLY A 19 -14.59 -0.02 -16.81
CA GLY A 19 -15.51 1.10 -16.58
C GLY A 19 -15.49 1.60 -15.14
N VAL A 20 -15.51 0.70 -14.17
CA VAL A 20 -15.42 1.04 -12.73
C VAL A 20 -14.09 1.74 -12.40
N LEU A 21 -12.96 1.24 -12.92
CA LEU A 21 -11.66 1.86 -12.70
C LEU A 21 -11.57 3.26 -13.31
N ALA A 22 -12.11 3.44 -14.53
CA ALA A 22 -12.18 4.74 -15.18
C ALA A 22 -13.03 5.73 -14.36
N ILE A 23 -14.23 5.32 -13.94
CA ILE A 23 -15.11 6.15 -13.09
C ILE A 23 -14.44 6.47 -11.76
N ALA A 24 -13.78 5.49 -11.14
CA ALA A 24 -13.05 5.68 -9.88
C ALA A 24 -11.98 6.76 -9.99
N THR A 25 -11.25 6.83 -11.12
CA THR A 25 -10.24 7.88 -11.36
C THR A 25 -10.87 9.28 -11.41
N PHE A 26 -12.03 9.44 -12.04
CA PHE A 26 -12.74 10.73 -12.04
C PHE A 26 -13.27 11.10 -10.65
N LEU A 27 -13.80 10.12 -9.92
CA LEU A 27 -14.29 10.34 -8.55
C LEU A 27 -13.13 10.68 -7.61
N GLU A 28 -11.97 10.08 -7.80
CA GLU A 28 -10.76 10.39 -7.02
C GLU A 28 -10.32 11.84 -7.23
N HIS A 29 -10.38 12.33 -8.46
CA HIS A 29 -10.09 13.72 -8.77
C HIS A 29 -11.10 14.68 -8.11
N ALA A 30 -12.38 14.31 -8.05
CA ALA A 30 -13.45 15.17 -7.53
C ALA A 30 -13.58 15.11 -6.00
N TYR A 31 -13.43 13.94 -5.38
CA TYR A 31 -13.74 13.68 -3.97
C TYR A 31 -12.53 13.23 -3.13
N GLY A 32 -11.37 13.07 -3.76
CA GLY A 32 -10.13 12.63 -3.12
C GLY A 32 -9.98 11.12 -2.97
N THR A 33 -8.74 10.71 -2.74
CA THR A 33 -8.33 9.29 -2.67
C THR A 33 -9.04 8.51 -1.56
N THR A 34 -9.24 9.13 -0.39
CA THR A 34 -9.89 8.46 0.76
C THR A 34 -11.32 8.04 0.46
N PHE A 35 -12.07 8.87 -0.26
CA PHE A 35 -13.43 8.56 -0.68
C PHE A 35 -13.47 7.32 -1.57
N VAL A 36 -12.63 7.26 -2.60
CA VAL A 36 -12.60 6.15 -3.55
C VAL A 36 -12.09 4.86 -2.89
N GLN A 37 -11.10 4.96 -2.02
CA GLN A 37 -10.62 3.80 -1.25
C GLN A 37 -11.75 3.19 -0.43
N THR A 38 -12.52 4.00 0.29
CA THR A 38 -13.58 3.50 1.18
C THR A 38 -14.79 2.97 0.41
N HIS A 39 -15.25 3.68 -0.63
CA HIS A 39 -16.53 3.37 -1.29
C HIS A 39 -16.40 2.44 -2.49
N ILE A 40 -15.21 2.35 -3.10
CA ILE A 40 -14.99 1.52 -4.28
C ILE A 40 -13.98 0.41 -3.98
N TYR A 41 -12.71 0.75 -3.71
CA TYR A 41 -11.64 -0.24 -3.66
C TYR A 41 -11.74 -1.22 -2.49
N HIS A 42 -12.25 -0.78 -1.33
CA HIS A 42 -12.49 -1.65 -0.18
C HIS A 42 -13.94 -2.19 -0.11
N ALA A 43 -14.78 -1.87 -1.09
CA ALA A 43 -16.15 -2.37 -1.12
C ALA A 43 -16.21 -3.87 -1.46
N CYS A 44 -17.07 -4.63 -0.75
CA CYS A 44 -17.21 -6.07 -0.96
C CYS A 44 -17.58 -6.45 -2.40
N TRP A 45 -18.38 -5.61 -3.08
CA TRP A 45 -18.75 -5.85 -4.48
C TRP A 45 -17.55 -5.77 -5.42
N PHE A 46 -16.61 -4.85 -5.17
CA PHE A 46 -15.40 -4.69 -5.97
C PHE A 46 -14.44 -5.87 -5.73
N CYS A 47 -14.25 -6.28 -4.49
CA CYS A 47 -13.51 -7.50 -4.16
C CYS A 47 -14.15 -8.75 -4.80
N GLY A 48 -15.49 -8.83 -4.81
CA GLY A 48 -16.23 -9.90 -5.47
C GLY A 48 -16.02 -9.91 -7.00
N LEU A 49 -15.95 -8.74 -7.64
CA LEU A 49 -15.65 -8.62 -9.07
C LEU A 49 -14.26 -9.16 -9.41
N TRP A 50 -13.24 -8.80 -8.61
CA TRP A 50 -11.88 -9.34 -8.76
C TRP A 50 -11.82 -10.85 -8.50
N GLY A 51 -12.53 -11.33 -7.46
CA GLY A 51 -12.64 -12.75 -7.16
C GLY A 51 -13.29 -13.55 -8.30
N ALA A 52 -14.35 -13.02 -8.91
CA ALA A 52 -14.99 -13.61 -10.07
C ALA A 52 -14.01 -13.70 -11.24
N LEU A 53 -13.30 -12.62 -11.57
CA LEU A 53 -12.30 -12.62 -12.64
C LEU A 53 -11.15 -13.61 -12.37
N ALA A 54 -10.64 -13.68 -11.15
CA ALA A 54 -9.62 -14.66 -10.75
C ALA A 54 -10.12 -16.10 -10.92
N PHE A 55 -11.36 -16.40 -10.48
CA PHE A 55 -11.98 -17.70 -10.68
C PHE A 55 -12.12 -18.06 -12.17
N GLY A 56 -12.54 -17.10 -13.00
CA GLY A 56 -12.62 -17.26 -14.44
C GLY A 56 -11.27 -17.56 -15.08
N LEU A 57 -10.24 -16.90 -14.63
CA LEU A 57 -8.87 -17.10 -15.09
C LEU A 57 -8.36 -18.52 -14.73
N VAL A 58 -8.54 -18.96 -13.48
CA VAL A 58 -8.20 -20.33 -13.06
C VAL A 58 -8.91 -21.38 -13.91
N ARG A 59 -10.22 -21.18 -14.12
CA ARG A 59 -11.02 -22.10 -14.93
C ARG A 59 -10.59 -22.10 -16.41
N ALA A 60 -10.22 -20.93 -16.96
CA ALA A 60 -9.70 -20.84 -18.32
C ALA A 60 -8.34 -21.56 -18.45
N CYS A 61 -7.46 -21.41 -17.48
CA CYS A 61 -6.18 -22.13 -17.42
C CYS A 61 -6.38 -23.66 -17.44
N GLY A 62 -7.34 -24.15 -16.68
CA GLY A 62 -7.70 -25.56 -16.65
C GLY A 62 -8.30 -26.05 -17.97
N LYS A 63 -9.33 -25.35 -18.48
CA LYS A 63 -10.08 -25.74 -19.68
C LYS A 63 -9.22 -25.68 -20.95
N CYS A 64 -8.39 -24.63 -21.10
CA CYS A 64 -7.53 -24.43 -22.27
C CYS A 64 -6.23 -25.25 -22.19
N ARG A 65 -6.05 -26.07 -21.14
CA ARG A 65 -4.85 -26.87 -20.92
C ARG A 65 -3.57 -26.05 -21.04
N LEU A 66 -3.54 -24.85 -20.42
CA LEU A 66 -2.43 -23.91 -20.53
C LEU A 66 -1.12 -24.48 -20.00
N TRP A 67 -1.16 -25.51 -19.13
CA TRP A 67 0.04 -26.24 -18.68
C TRP A 67 0.84 -26.88 -19.84
N LYS A 68 0.25 -27.06 -21.02
CA LYS A 68 0.96 -27.48 -22.22
C LYS A 68 1.69 -26.36 -22.95
N ARG A 69 1.48 -25.10 -22.55
CA ARG A 69 2.08 -23.89 -23.14
C ARG A 69 2.68 -23.04 -22.01
N LEU A 70 3.87 -23.44 -21.58
CA LEU A 70 4.54 -22.84 -20.41
C LEU A 70 4.60 -21.29 -20.43
N PRO A 71 4.96 -20.59 -21.52
CA PRO A 71 4.99 -19.14 -21.51
C PRO A 71 3.62 -18.50 -21.22
N VAL A 72 2.55 -19.07 -21.76
CA VAL A 72 1.18 -18.60 -21.53
C VAL A 72 0.73 -18.89 -20.11
N LEU A 73 1.12 -20.04 -19.55
CA LEU A 73 0.84 -20.39 -18.16
C LEU A 73 1.53 -19.44 -17.19
N TRP A 74 2.80 -19.14 -17.42
CA TRP A 74 3.54 -18.17 -16.57
C TRP A 74 2.90 -16.79 -16.59
N TRP A 75 2.53 -16.30 -17.78
CA TRP A 75 1.86 -15.00 -17.93
C TRP A 75 0.53 -14.92 -17.14
N HIS A 76 -0.33 -15.94 -17.26
CA HIS A 76 -1.60 -15.95 -16.53
C HIS A 76 -1.41 -16.29 -15.05
N GLY A 77 -0.43 -17.12 -14.73
CA GLY A 77 -0.07 -17.48 -13.37
C GLY A 77 0.42 -16.28 -12.55
N SER A 78 1.24 -15.40 -13.16
CA SER A 78 1.71 -14.18 -12.49
C SER A 78 0.56 -13.25 -12.08
N LEU A 79 -0.49 -13.14 -12.89
CA LEU A 79 -1.69 -12.38 -12.52
C LEU A 79 -2.39 -12.97 -11.29
N LEU A 80 -2.47 -14.30 -11.19
CA LEU A 80 -3.05 -14.97 -10.01
C LEU A 80 -2.20 -14.75 -8.76
N VAL A 81 -0.87 -14.76 -8.90
CA VAL A 81 0.05 -14.47 -7.79
C VAL A 81 -0.12 -13.02 -7.32
N ILE A 82 -0.20 -12.05 -8.24
CA ILE A 82 -0.44 -10.64 -7.93
C ILE A 82 -1.79 -10.47 -7.21
N LEU A 83 -2.86 -11.09 -7.72
CA LEU A 83 -4.18 -11.02 -7.08
C LEU A 83 -4.20 -11.69 -5.70
N GLY A 84 -3.50 -12.80 -5.54
CA GLY A 84 -3.31 -13.48 -4.25
C GLY A 84 -2.55 -12.59 -3.26
N GLY A 85 -1.47 -11.94 -3.69
CA GLY A 85 -0.73 -10.97 -2.89
C GLY A 85 -1.58 -9.76 -2.48
N ALA A 86 -2.33 -9.20 -3.42
CA ALA A 86 -3.26 -8.11 -3.14
C ALA A 86 -4.34 -8.50 -2.11
N MET A 87 -4.85 -9.73 -2.19
CA MET A 87 -5.80 -10.26 -1.21
C MET A 87 -5.17 -10.42 0.18
N LEU A 88 -3.93 -10.93 0.26
CA LEU A 88 -3.19 -11.03 1.52
C LEU A 88 -2.96 -9.65 2.13
N THR A 89 -2.48 -8.68 1.35
CA THR A 89 -2.31 -7.28 1.79
C THR A 89 -3.63 -6.69 2.28
N TYR A 90 -4.73 -6.96 1.57
CA TYR A 90 -6.05 -6.47 1.98
C TYR A 90 -6.49 -7.03 3.34
N LEU A 91 -6.18 -8.31 3.63
CA LEU A 91 -6.59 -8.98 4.86
C LEU A 91 -5.66 -8.70 6.04
N THR A 92 -4.36 -8.50 5.81
CA THR A 92 -3.34 -8.44 6.86
C THR A 92 -2.62 -7.10 6.95
N GLY A 93 -2.73 -6.27 5.92
CA GLY A 93 -2.05 -4.98 5.88
C GLY A 93 -2.70 -3.95 6.81
N GLU A 94 -1.88 -3.17 7.49
CA GLU A 94 -2.31 -2.03 8.29
C GLU A 94 -1.64 -0.76 7.78
N LYS A 95 -2.43 0.31 7.66
CA LYS A 95 -1.97 1.64 7.26
C LYS A 95 -2.34 2.65 8.33
N GLY A 96 -1.46 3.58 8.59
CA GLY A 96 -1.69 4.60 9.58
C GLY A 96 -0.73 5.76 9.46
N TYR A 97 -0.69 6.56 10.50
CA TYR A 97 0.22 7.67 10.62
C TYR A 97 0.71 7.80 12.06
N VAL A 98 1.91 8.31 12.22
CA VAL A 98 2.52 8.64 13.51
C VAL A 98 3.06 10.06 13.46
N HIS A 99 2.80 10.81 14.51
CA HIS A 99 3.37 12.13 14.74
C HIS A 99 4.54 11.98 15.69
N LEU A 100 5.72 12.33 15.26
CA LEU A 100 6.93 12.36 16.07
C LEU A 100 7.25 13.81 16.42
N VAL A 101 7.32 14.10 17.71
CA VAL A 101 7.76 15.41 18.22
C VAL A 101 9.18 15.25 18.74
N GLN A 102 10.03 16.25 18.51
CA GLN A 102 11.43 16.22 18.89
C GLN A 102 11.61 15.95 20.39
N GLY A 103 12.46 14.99 20.72
CA GLY A 103 12.77 14.58 22.10
C GLY A 103 11.71 13.72 22.77
N GLN A 104 10.64 13.32 22.09
CA GLN A 104 9.61 12.43 22.61
C GLN A 104 9.75 11.02 22.05
N GLU A 105 9.63 10.01 22.92
CA GLU A 105 9.58 8.60 22.53
C GLU A 105 8.12 8.19 22.25
N VAL A 106 7.85 7.66 21.07
CA VAL A 106 6.54 7.21 20.63
C VAL A 106 6.56 5.70 20.37
N LYS A 107 5.56 4.97 20.90
CA LYS A 107 5.39 3.51 20.76
C LYS A 107 4.09 3.12 20.09
N SER A 108 3.42 4.05 19.45
CA SER A 108 2.12 3.78 18.85
C SER A 108 1.90 4.64 17.61
N PHE A 109 1.03 4.16 16.74
CA PHE A 109 0.55 4.90 15.59
C PHE A 109 -0.97 4.86 15.52
N ILE A 110 -1.57 5.78 14.78
CA ILE A 110 -3.02 5.82 14.56
C ILE A 110 -3.33 5.13 13.25
N ARG A 111 -4.13 4.07 13.28
CA ARG A 111 -4.57 3.35 12.10
C ARG A 111 -5.61 4.16 11.33
N THR A 112 -5.43 4.28 10.01
CA THR A 112 -6.31 5.11 9.15
C THR A 112 -7.73 4.57 9.06
N SER A 113 -7.92 3.24 9.08
CA SER A 113 -9.23 2.61 8.82
C SER A 113 -10.26 2.85 9.91
N ASP A 114 -9.87 2.87 11.17
CA ASP A 114 -10.77 2.95 12.35
C ASP A 114 -10.33 4.01 13.37
N GLN A 115 -9.28 4.76 13.07
CA GLN A 115 -8.70 5.79 13.95
C GLN A 115 -8.26 5.24 15.32
N GLN A 116 -8.04 3.92 15.42
CA GLN A 116 -7.58 3.30 16.66
C GLN A 116 -6.07 3.39 16.80
N THR A 117 -5.63 3.59 18.03
CA THR A 117 -4.20 3.54 18.37
C THR A 117 -3.71 2.10 18.36
N ARG A 118 -2.62 1.84 17.62
CA ARG A 118 -1.92 0.56 17.55
C ARG A 118 -0.53 0.70 18.16
N VAL A 119 -0.14 -0.28 18.97
CA VAL A 119 1.17 -0.29 19.62
C VAL A 119 2.20 -0.89 18.68
N LEU A 120 3.36 -0.24 18.57
CA LEU A 120 4.52 -0.73 17.84
C LEU A 120 5.35 -1.66 18.75
N PRO A 121 5.99 -2.70 18.22
CA PRO A 121 6.88 -3.57 18.99
C PRO A 121 8.22 -2.91 19.34
N PHE A 122 8.47 -1.69 18.86
CA PHE A 122 9.65 -0.87 19.07
C PHE A 122 9.24 0.58 19.37
N SER A 123 10.22 1.40 19.73
CA SER A 123 10.01 2.83 19.97
C SER A 123 10.68 3.67 18.90
N LEU A 124 10.09 4.81 18.61
CA LEU A 124 10.65 5.83 17.74
C LEU A 124 10.80 7.14 18.49
N SER A 125 11.87 7.88 18.21
CA SER A 125 12.07 9.25 18.65
C SER A 125 12.49 10.12 17.48
N LEU A 126 12.09 11.38 17.46
CA LEU A 126 12.60 12.35 16.50
C LEU A 126 13.74 13.12 17.15
N ASP A 127 14.92 13.05 16.59
CA ASP A 127 16.08 13.79 17.04
C ASP A 127 16.12 15.19 16.43
N SER A 128 15.85 15.27 15.11
CA SER A 128 15.69 16.55 14.41
C SER A 128 14.98 16.38 13.08
N PHE A 129 14.33 17.45 12.62
CA PHE A 129 13.76 17.54 11.28
C PHE A 129 14.46 18.67 10.50
N ARG A 130 14.73 18.46 9.21
CA ARG A 130 15.36 19.46 8.35
C ARG A 130 14.76 19.47 6.94
N VAL A 131 14.54 20.66 6.43
CA VAL A 131 14.24 20.90 5.01
C VAL A 131 15.57 21.18 4.30
N VAL A 132 15.83 20.43 3.24
CA VAL A 132 16.99 20.66 2.37
C VAL A 132 16.52 21.43 1.14
N TYR A 133 17.24 22.46 0.76
CA TYR A 133 16.89 23.30 -0.39
C TYR A 133 17.85 23.08 -1.55
N TYR A 134 17.40 23.33 -2.76
CA TYR A 134 18.29 23.39 -3.92
C TYR A 134 19.30 24.54 -3.77
N PRO A 135 20.56 24.34 -4.16
CA PRO A 135 21.59 25.37 -4.04
C PRO A 135 21.17 26.71 -4.67
N GLY A 136 21.22 27.79 -3.86
CA GLY A 136 20.89 29.13 -4.33
C GLY A 136 19.40 29.41 -4.51
N THR A 137 18.51 28.58 -3.99
CA THR A 137 17.05 28.76 -4.08
C THR A 137 16.36 28.51 -2.73
N GLU A 138 15.11 28.97 -2.60
CA GLU A 138 14.22 28.64 -1.48
C GLU A 138 13.32 27.41 -1.79
N ALA A 139 13.52 26.76 -2.93
CA ALA A 139 12.75 25.59 -3.30
C ALA A 139 13.26 24.35 -2.55
N PRO A 140 12.39 23.62 -1.79
CA PRO A 140 12.80 22.43 -1.07
C PRO A 140 13.19 21.31 -2.06
N SER A 141 14.32 20.65 -1.80
CA SER A 141 14.79 19.48 -2.55
C SER A 141 14.54 18.17 -1.83
N ASP A 142 14.53 18.18 -0.49
CA ASP A 142 14.30 16.98 0.33
C ASP A 142 13.81 17.38 1.74
N TYR A 143 13.12 16.45 2.39
CA TYR A 143 12.67 16.56 3.77
C TYR A 143 13.27 15.41 4.57
N LYS A 144 14.06 15.72 5.61
CA LYS A 144 14.81 14.72 6.37
C LYS A 144 14.40 14.71 7.83
N SER A 145 13.87 13.56 8.28
CA SER A 145 13.65 13.24 9.69
C SER A 145 14.79 12.36 10.18
N TYR A 146 15.57 12.84 11.13
CA TYR A 146 16.55 12.06 11.85
C TYR A 146 15.85 11.40 13.01
N VAL A 147 15.82 10.07 13.00
CA VAL A 147 14.96 9.29 13.90
C VAL A 147 15.79 8.25 14.62
N GLY A 148 15.67 8.21 15.94
CA GLY A 148 16.12 7.09 16.75
C GLY A 148 15.06 5.98 16.73
N CYS A 149 15.49 4.75 16.45
CA CYS A 149 14.66 3.56 16.54
C CYS A 149 15.21 2.61 17.59
N LYS A 150 14.40 2.25 18.60
CA LYS A 150 14.80 1.36 19.70
C LYS A 150 14.22 -0.02 19.50
N VAL A 151 15.05 -0.96 19.04
CA VAL A 151 14.68 -2.37 18.84
C VAL A 151 15.43 -3.22 19.83
N ASN A 152 14.75 -4.11 20.56
CA ASN A 152 15.37 -5.00 21.57
C ASN A 152 16.24 -4.26 22.60
N GLY A 153 15.84 -3.03 22.96
CA GLY A 153 16.55 -2.21 23.95
C GLY A 153 17.74 -1.41 23.41
N GLN A 154 18.13 -1.58 22.15
CA GLN A 154 19.23 -0.85 21.51
C GLN A 154 18.69 0.25 20.60
N TRP A 155 19.25 1.45 20.71
CA TRP A 155 18.96 2.57 19.81
C TRP A 155 19.80 2.47 18.56
N LYS A 156 19.15 2.72 17.42
CA LYS A 156 19.77 2.86 16.11
C LYS A 156 19.29 4.16 15.49
N GLU A 157 20.20 4.98 15.03
CA GLU A 157 19.89 6.21 14.30
C GLU A 157 19.65 5.89 12.83
N GLU A 158 18.57 6.46 12.30
CA GLU A 158 18.17 6.31 10.90
C GLU A 158 17.66 7.66 10.34
N VAL A 159 17.71 7.82 9.05
CA VAL A 159 17.21 9.04 8.38
C VAL A 159 16.08 8.65 7.46
N ILE A 160 14.91 9.28 7.65
CA ILE A 160 13.76 9.12 6.75
C ILE A 160 13.70 10.35 5.87
N SER A 161 13.61 10.14 4.55
CA SER A 161 13.49 11.21 3.57
C SER A 161 12.50 10.85 2.47
N MET A 162 12.30 11.74 1.49
CA MET A 162 11.39 11.48 0.36
C MET A 162 11.71 10.18 -0.39
N ASN A 163 13.00 9.82 -0.49
CA ASN A 163 13.47 8.64 -1.23
C ASN A 163 14.12 7.57 -0.33
N HIS A 164 14.15 7.79 0.99
CA HIS A 164 14.72 6.86 1.95
C HIS A 164 13.73 6.57 3.07
N ILE A 165 13.27 5.33 3.14
CA ILE A 165 12.28 4.88 4.10
C ILE A 165 12.95 4.13 5.26
N LEU A 166 12.35 4.22 6.45
CA LEU A 166 12.71 3.34 7.56
C LEU A 166 11.88 2.05 7.46
N SER A 167 12.56 0.90 7.46
CA SER A 167 11.91 -0.41 7.48
C SER A 167 12.38 -1.21 8.69
N VAL A 168 11.46 -1.50 9.63
CA VAL A 168 11.74 -2.18 10.90
C VAL A 168 10.60 -3.12 11.26
N GLU A 169 10.91 -4.38 11.58
CA GLU A 169 9.93 -5.40 12.05
C GLU A 169 8.69 -5.54 11.14
N GLY A 170 8.88 -5.36 9.82
CA GLY A 170 7.77 -5.41 8.83
C GLY A 170 6.99 -4.10 8.69
N TYR A 171 7.27 -3.10 9.52
CA TYR A 171 6.72 -1.74 9.38
C TYR A 171 7.61 -0.89 8.48
N ARG A 172 6.97 -0.05 7.66
CA ARG A 172 7.62 0.92 6.79
C ARG A 172 7.12 2.31 7.11
N PHE A 173 8.05 3.23 7.31
CA PHE A 173 7.77 4.63 7.61
C PHE A 173 8.23 5.52 6.46
N TYR A 174 7.32 6.37 6.02
CA TYR A 174 7.54 7.28 4.90
C TYR A 174 7.35 8.72 5.38
N GLN A 175 8.19 9.63 4.92
CA GLN A 175 8.00 11.07 5.15
C GLN A 175 6.68 11.52 4.51
N SER A 176 5.78 12.10 5.29
CA SER A 176 4.46 12.55 4.82
C SER A 176 4.28 14.05 4.94
N SER A 177 4.49 14.61 6.14
CA SER A 177 4.33 16.03 6.41
C SER A 177 5.25 16.42 7.59
N TYR A 178 5.19 17.68 8.01
CA TYR A 178 5.96 18.20 9.14
C TYR A 178 5.22 19.37 9.79
N ASP A 179 5.58 19.68 11.03
CA ASP A 179 5.02 20.82 11.73
C ASP A 179 5.64 22.15 11.23
N PRO A 180 4.85 23.23 11.10
CA PRO A 180 5.34 24.50 10.54
C PRO A 180 6.53 25.09 11.28
N ASP A 181 6.70 24.77 12.55
CA ASP A 181 7.82 25.18 13.41
C ASP A 181 9.03 24.25 13.34
N LEU A 182 8.98 23.20 12.48
CA LEU A 182 9.99 22.17 12.31
C LEU A 182 10.27 21.31 13.57
N SER A 183 9.43 21.39 14.60
CA SER A 183 9.56 20.64 15.87
C SER A 183 9.04 19.21 15.77
N GLY A 184 8.24 18.90 14.77
CA GLY A 184 7.62 17.59 14.57
C GLY A 184 7.61 17.14 13.12
N SER A 185 7.51 15.82 12.98
CA SER A 185 7.42 15.14 11.68
C SER A 185 6.26 14.16 11.68
N TRP A 186 5.47 14.18 10.61
CA TRP A 186 4.40 13.23 10.36
C TRP A 186 4.87 12.16 9.40
N LEU A 187 4.84 10.93 9.86
CA LEU A 187 5.22 9.77 9.06
C LEU A 187 3.99 8.92 8.75
N SER A 188 3.88 8.51 7.52
CA SER A 188 2.94 7.48 7.09
C SER A 188 3.51 6.12 7.42
N VAL A 189 2.69 5.26 8.04
CA VAL A 189 3.04 3.91 8.49
C VAL A 189 2.35 2.90 7.61
N ASN A 190 3.09 1.92 7.10
CA ASN A 190 2.56 0.77 6.39
C ASN A 190 3.14 -0.52 6.96
N TYR A 191 2.26 -1.40 7.40
CA TYR A 191 2.60 -2.75 7.83
C TYR A 191 2.01 -3.75 6.85
N ASP A 192 2.84 -4.46 6.11
CA ASP A 192 2.42 -5.45 5.13
C ASP A 192 3.45 -6.59 5.06
N PRO A 193 3.39 -7.53 6.01
CA PRO A 193 4.40 -8.58 6.12
C PRO A 193 4.35 -9.59 4.96
N TRP A 194 3.20 -9.78 4.34
CA TRP A 194 3.00 -10.79 3.30
C TRP A 194 3.02 -10.23 1.88
N GLY A 195 2.45 -9.04 1.67
CA GLY A 195 2.39 -8.42 0.34
C GLY A 195 3.77 -8.15 -0.24
N ILE A 196 4.74 -7.79 0.62
CA ILE A 196 6.14 -7.61 0.24
C ILE A 196 6.73 -8.91 -0.31
N ALA A 197 6.55 -10.02 0.42
CA ALA A 197 7.08 -11.32 0.02
C ALA A 197 6.54 -11.76 -1.35
N VAL A 198 5.25 -11.52 -1.62
CA VAL A 198 4.61 -11.86 -2.89
C VAL A 198 4.98 -10.90 -4.03
N THR A 199 5.24 -9.63 -3.72
CA THR A 199 5.61 -8.63 -4.74
C THR A 199 7.03 -8.84 -5.27
N TYR A 200 7.93 -9.39 -4.45
CA TYR A 200 9.35 -9.59 -4.78
C TYR A 200 9.73 -11.06 -5.00
N ALA A 201 8.76 -11.99 -4.98
CA ALA A 201 8.96 -13.40 -5.30
C ALA A 201 8.84 -13.68 -6.80
#